data_4e4021be5c83ec999da7d9a0b49759b6
#
_entry.id   4e4021be5c83ec999da7d9a0b49759b6
#
_cell.length_a   1.000
_cell.length_b   1.000
_cell.length_c   1.000
_cell.angle_alpha   90.00
_cell.angle_beta   90.00
_cell.angle_gamma   90.00
#
_symmetry.space_group_name_H-M   'P 1'
#
loop_
_entity.id
_entity.type
_entity.pdbx_description
1 polymer ?
#
loop_
_entity_poly.entity_id
_entity_poly.type
_entity_poly.pdbx_seq_one_letter_code
_entity_poly.pdbx_strand_id
1 'polypeptide(L)'
;MPTVRDDADKLMMKNALLIVCCLSAGLLCTPFARSDGLFQQKPPTAAPYLLSGSPTFDMTIVQFRTRYNLSNPSLPISEYRVVDTGDDSPNLTRAASRINDRLYSSTALEKGTGKIKTMQITWLPKPKDTDQSGRRKQAIGYMAALVRTFMPSLTTEQSLKKIETLLEKGKGQRFYQQTEGALRYVVADHGEKGLTFAVEPIKLALSDS
;
A
#
# COMPACT_ATOMS: atom_id res chain seq x y z
N MET A 1 25.59 13.22 -14.97
CA MET A 1 24.34 13.37 -15.75
C MET A 1 23.41 12.25 -15.32
N PRO A 2 22.27 12.52 -14.70
CA PRO A 2 21.27 11.48 -14.43
C PRO A 2 20.73 10.97 -15.77
N THR A 3 20.67 9.66 -15.92
CA THR A 3 20.21 9.06 -17.16
C THR A 3 18.67 9.19 -17.26
N VAL A 4 18.14 9.37 -18.48
CA VAL A 4 16.68 9.45 -18.77
C VAL A 4 15.88 8.30 -18.13
N ARG A 5 16.53 7.19 -17.83
CA ARG A 5 15.97 6.03 -17.16
C ARG A 5 15.69 6.27 -15.66
N ASP A 6 16.51 7.08 -15.01
CA ASP A 6 16.37 7.40 -13.57
C ASP A 6 15.15 8.33 -13.32
N ASP A 7 14.87 9.23 -14.25
CA ASP A 7 13.71 10.13 -14.14
C ASP A 7 12.39 9.42 -14.45
N ALA A 8 12.38 8.46 -15.38
CA ALA A 8 11.22 7.61 -15.63
C ALA A 8 10.90 6.69 -14.44
N ASP A 9 11.92 6.16 -13.79
CA ASP A 9 11.75 5.32 -12.59
C ASP A 9 11.25 6.13 -11.39
N LYS A 10 11.74 7.36 -11.21
CA LYS A 10 11.25 8.29 -10.19
C LYS A 10 9.80 8.70 -10.43
N LEU A 11 9.43 8.96 -11.68
CA LEU A 11 8.06 9.32 -12.06
C LEU A 11 7.09 8.13 -11.85
N MET A 12 7.49 6.92 -12.20
CA MET A 12 6.70 5.71 -11.95
C MET A 12 6.54 5.41 -10.45
N MET A 13 7.59 5.59 -9.66
CA MET A 13 7.54 5.42 -8.21
C MET A 13 6.65 6.48 -7.56
N LYS A 14 6.66 7.72 -8.04
CA LYS A 14 5.72 8.78 -7.62
C LYS A 14 4.27 8.38 -7.93
N ASN A 15 4.01 7.85 -9.12
CA ASN A 15 2.67 7.42 -9.52
C ASN A 15 2.18 6.21 -8.71
N ALA A 16 3.04 5.25 -8.42
CA ALA A 16 2.70 4.12 -7.55
C ALA A 16 2.35 4.58 -6.12
N LEU A 17 3.07 5.57 -5.61
CA LEU A 17 2.81 6.15 -4.30
C LEU A 17 1.57 7.07 -4.29
N LEU A 18 1.33 7.81 -5.39
CA LEU A 18 0.14 8.65 -5.58
C LEU A 18 -1.17 7.85 -5.62
N ILE A 19 -1.14 6.62 -6.16
CA ILE A 19 -2.32 5.73 -6.12
C ILE A 19 -2.71 5.42 -4.68
N VAL A 20 -1.74 5.31 -3.77
CA VAL A 20 -1.97 5.15 -2.32
C VAL A 20 -2.57 6.40 -1.70
N CYS A 21 -2.09 7.58 -2.12
CA CYS A 21 -2.60 8.86 -1.64
C CYS A 21 -3.99 9.16 -2.22
N CYS A 22 -4.29 8.72 -3.47
CA CYS A 22 -5.61 8.92 -4.09
C CYS A 22 -6.73 8.07 -3.45
N LEU A 23 -6.40 7.05 -2.67
CA LEU A 23 -7.38 6.38 -1.81
C LEU A 23 -7.88 7.30 -0.68
N SER A 24 -7.15 8.36 -0.38
CA SER A 24 -7.50 9.33 0.66
C SER A 24 -7.94 10.71 0.14
N ALA A 25 -7.74 11.03 -1.16
CA ALA A 25 -8.08 12.34 -1.71
C ALA A 25 -8.66 12.20 -3.12
N GLY A 26 -9.94 11.97 -3.24
CA GLY A 26 -10.65 12.00 -4.52
C GLY A 26 -11.09 13.43 -4.82
N LEU A 27 -10.33 14.17 -5.63
CA LEU A 27 -10.80 15.37 -6.31
C LEU A 27 -10.50 15.25 -7.79
N LEU A 28 -11.56 15.04 -8.56
CA LEU A 28 -11.61 15.48 -9.95
C LEU A 28 -12.83 16.38 -10.06
N CYS A 29 -12.57 17.69 -10.15
CA CYS A 29 -13.54 18.68 -10.56
C CYS A 29 -13.88 18.48 -12.02
N THR A 30 -15.14 18.13 -12.30
CA THR A 30 -15.78 18.44 -13.58
C THR A 30 -16.95 19.36 -13.32
N PRO A 31 -17.11 20.49 -14.01
CA PRO A 31 -18.27 21.33 -13.85
C PRO A 31 -19.38 20.85 -14.76
N PHE A 32 -20.46 20.28 -14.23
CA PHE A 32 -21.73 20.23 -14.93
C PHE A 32 -22.93 20.24 -13.97
N ALA A 33 -23.73 21.28 -14.18
CA ALA A 33 -25.17 21.46 -14.00
C ALA A 33 -25.87 20.91 -12.75
N ARG A 34 -26.50 21.88 -12.08
CA ARG A 34 -27.53 21.79 -11.03
C ARG A 34 -28.52 20.66 -11.23
N SER A 35 -28.66 19.82 -10.20
CA SER A 35 -29.97 19.42 -9.71
C SER A 35 -29.86 19.23 -8.20
N ASP A 36 -30.78 19.84 -7.46
CA ASP A 36 -30.87 19.81 -6.02
C ASP A 36 -31.09 18.39 -5.53
N GLY A 37 -30.11 17.87 -4.79
CA GLY A 37 -30.18 16.66 -4.02
C GLY A 37 -29.10 16.72 -2.97
N LEU A 38 -29.45 17.10 -1.76
CA LEU A 38 -28.60 17.20 -0.58
C LEU A 38 -28.00 15.82 -0.21
N PHE A 39 -27.00 15.37 -0.96
CA PHE A 39 -26.04 14.40 -0.47
C PHE A 39 -24.82 15.18 0.00
N GLN A 40 -24.79 15.53 1.26
CA GLN A 40 -23.59 15.97 1.96
C GLN A 40 -22.57 14.81 1.89
N GLN A 41 -21.75 14.80 0.85
CA GLN A 41 -20.59 13.92 0.82
C GLN A 41 -19.67 14.36 1.95
N LYS A 42 -19.66 13.55 3.02
CA LYS A 42 -18.68 13.70 4.09
C LYS A 42 -17.29 13.77 3.44
N PRO A 43 -16.46 14.79 3.73
CA PRO A 43 -15.14 14.90 3.14
C PRO A 43 -14.37 13.59 3.37
N PRO A 44 -13.57 13.13 2.41
CA PRO A 44 -12.84 11.88 2.53
C PRO A 44 -11.99 11.93 3.80
N THR A 45 -12.25 11.02 4.71
CA THR A 45 -11.49 10.91 5.94
C THR A 45 -10.04 10.58 5.59
N ALA A 46 -9.09 11.37 6.05
CA ALA A 46 -7.67 11.10 5.84
C ALA A 46 -7.32 9.68 6.25
N ALA A 47 -6.44 9.02 5.49
CA ALA A 47 -6.01 7.68 5.85
C ALA A 47 -5.45 7.66 7.27
N PRO A 48 -5.84 6.73 8.12
CA PRO A 48 -5.52 6.77 9.56
C PRO A 48 -4.02 6.86 9.86
N TYR A 49 -3.16 6.27 9.02
CA TYR A 49 -1.70 6.35 9.20
C TYR A 49 -1.13 7.76 8.99
N LEU A 50 -1.88 8.68 8.33
CA LEU A 50 -1.49 10.07 8.14
C LEU A 50 -1.65 10.91 9.41
N LEU A 51 -2.47 10.46 10.35
CA LEU A 51 -2.76 11.20 11.56
C LEU A 51 -1.55 11.25 12.47
N SER A 52 -1.34 12.39 13.12
CA SER A 52 -0.34 12.52 14.18
C SER A 52 -0.66 11.52 15.30
N GLY A 53 0.39 10.86 15.85
CA GLY A 53 0.21 9.86 16.90
C GLY A 53 -0.46 8.55 16.45
N SER A 54 -0.69 8.32 15.14
CA SER A 54 -1.10 7.01 14.65
C SER A 54 -0.03 5.96 14.97
N PRO A 55 -0.42 4.70 15.25
CA PRO A 55 0.52 3.67 15.64
C PRO A 55 1.55 3.37 14.56
N THR A 56 2.69 2.84 14.99
CA THR A 56 3.77 2.34 14.13
C THR A 56 4.00 0.86 14.43
N PHE A 57 4.51 0.13 13.44
CA PHE A 57 5.16 -1.15 13.74
C PHE A 57 6.44 -0.90 14.53
N ASP A 58 6.75 -1.79 15.47
CA ASP A 58 8.00 -1.69 16.24
C ASP A 58 9.18 -2.22 15.42
N MET A 59 9.36 -1.65 14.23
CA MET A 59 10.50 -1.90 13.35
C MET A 59 10.72 -0.77 12.36
N THR A 60 11.98 -0.59 11.97
CA THR A 60 12.40 0.30 10.88
C THR A 60 12.27 -0.41 9.53
N ILE A 61 12.36 0.38 8.44
CA ILE A 61 12.30 -0.17 7.08
C ILE A 61 13.49 -1.11 6.76
N VAL A 62 14.66 -0.86 7.35
CA VAL A 62 15.84 -1.72 7.19
C VAL A 62 15.61 -3.08 7.86
N GLN A 63 15.10 -3.08 9.10
CA GLN A 63 14.77 -4.30 9.83
C GLN A 63 13.67 -5.11 9.12
N PHE A 64 12.64 -4.42 8.63
CA PHE A 64 11.59 -5.04 7.82
C PHE A 64 12.16 -5.75 6.59
N ARG A 65 12.94 -5.03 5.78
CA ARG A 65 13.51 -5.57 4.54
C ARG A 65 14.39 -6.79 4.80
N THR A 66 15.24 -6.73 5.81
CA THR A 66 16.09 -7.85 6.22
C THR A 66 15.24 -9.06 6.61
N ARG A 67 14.27 -8.89 7.49
CA ARG A 67 13.36 -9.95 7.93
C ARG A 67 12.55 -10.53 6.78
N TYR A 68 11.97 -9.66 5.94
CA TYR A 68 11.18 -10.06 4.80
C TYR A 68 11.99 -10.91 3.81
N ASN A 69 13.17 -10.43 3.40
CA ASN A 69 14.02 -11.12 2.41
C ASN A 69 14.58 -12.45 2.93
N LEU A 70 14.92 -12.54 4.21
CA LEU A 70 15.33 -13.79 4.84
C LEU A 70 14.22 -14.84 4.80
N SER A 71 12.99 -14.44 5.05
CA SER A 71 11.82 -15.35 5.07
C SER A 71 11.24 -15.64 3.68
N ASN A 72 11.57 -14.83 2.67
CA ASN A 72 11.02 -14.94 1.32
C ASN A 72 12.11 -14.78 0.24
N PRO A 73 13.12 -15.66 0.17
CA PRO A 73 14.27 -15.51 -0.73
C PRO A 73 13.90 -15.53 -2.22
N SER A 74 12.77 -16.16 -2.59
CA SER A 74 12.25 -16.18 -3.96
C SER A 74 11.43 -14.94 -4.34
N LEU A 75 11.11 -14.09 -3.40
CA LEU A 75 10.31 -12.87 -3.58
C LEU A 75 11.01 -11.66 -2.94
N PRO A 76 12.26 -11.35 -3.31
CA PRO A 76 13.03 -10.32 -2.63
C PRO A 76 12.50 -8.91 -2.91
N ILE A 77 12.59 -8.03 -1.92
CA ILE A 77 12.36 -6.59 -2.07
C ILE A 77 13.73 -5.88 -2.08
N SER A 78 13.93 -5.03 -3.09
CA SER A 78 15.12 -4.22 -3.25
C SER A 78 15.20 -3.12 -2.18
N GLU A 79 16.26 -2.30 -2.23
CA GLU A 79 16.44 -1.20 -1.32
C GLU A 79 15.33 -0.14 -1.46
N TYR A 80 14.88 0.41 -0.33
CA TYR A 80 13.93 1.52 -0.31
C TYR A 80 14.65 2.84 -0.50
N ARG A 81 14.10 3.69 -1.34
CA ARG A 81 14.54 5.06 -1.55
C ARG A 81 13.47 6.03 -1.10
N VAL A 82 13.87 7.11 -0.47
CA VAL A 82 12.95 8.20 -0.12
C VAL A 82 12.36 8.78 -1.39
N VAL A 83 11.06 9.01 -1.37
CA VAL A 83 10.29 9.56 -2.49
C VAL A 83 9.67 10.88 -2.04
N ASP A 84 10.02 11.94 -2.75
CA ASP A 84 9.34 13.21 -2.62
C ASP A 84 8.00 13.14 -3.37
N THR A 85 6.90 13.26 -2.65
CA THR A 85 5.54 13.25 -3.22
C THR A 85 4.99 14.65 -3.43
N GLY A 86 5.73 15.69 -3.06
CA GLY A 86 5.27 17.08 -3.09
C GLY A 86 4.16 17.38 -2.07
N ASP A 87 3.81 16.42 -1.21
CA ASP A 87 2.96 16.68 -0.06
C ASP A 87 3.85 16.97 1.15
N ASP A 88 3.70 18.15 1.74
CA ASP A 88 4.39 18.56 2.96
C ASP A 88 3.78 17.90 4.20
N SER A 89 3.75 16.56 4.23
CA SER A 89 3.38 15.84 5.46
C SER A 89 4.52 16.00 6.48
N PRO A 90 4.40 16.90 7.47
CA PRO A 90 5.53 17.27 8.34
C PRO A 90 6.03 16.10 9.19
N ASN A 91 5.19 15.10 9.40
CA ASN A 91 5.44 13.99 10.33
C ASN A 91 5.79 12.66 9.64
N LEU A 92 5.90 12.65 8.31
CA LEU A 92 6.09 11.43 7.52
C LEU A 92 7.28 11.54 6.57
N THR A 93 7.99 10.42 6.41
CA THR A 93 8.91 10.18 5.31
C THR A 93 8.32 9.06 4.46
N ARG A 94 8.19 9.29 3.16
CA ARG A 94 7.73 8.26 2.22
C ARG A 94 8.93 7.61 1.56
N ALA A 95 8.88 6.29 1.43
CA ALA A 95 9.91 5.54 0.74
C ALA A 95 9.28 4.44 -0.12
N ALA A 96 9.96 4.08 -1.21
CA ALA A 96 9.52 3.04 -2.10
C ALA A 96 10.70 2.21 -2.61
N SER A 97 10.39 0.95 -2.94
CA SER A 97 11.29 0.00 -3.57
C SER A 97 10.62 -0.52 -4.84
N ARG A 98 11.35 -0.53 -5.93
CA ARG A 98 10.93 -1.15 -7.18
C ARG A 98 11.29 -2.62 -7.16
N ILE A 99 10.29 -3.49 -7.20
CA ILE A 99 10.49 -4.94 -7.28
C ILE A 99 10.73 -5.34 -8.75
N ASN A 100 9.87 -4.86 -9.64
CA ASN A 100 10.07 -4.97 -11.10
C ASN A 100 9.42 -3.76 -11.81
N ASP A 101 9.27 -3.82 -13.12
CA ASP A 101 8.72 -2.74 -13.96
C ASP A 101 7.24 -2.41 -13.70
N ARG A 102 6.55 -3.19 -12.87
CA ARG A 102 5.12 -3.08 -12.59
C ARG A 102 4.73 -3.32 -11.13
N LEU A 103 5.67 -3.78 -10.33
CA LEU A 103 5.43 -4.13 -8.95
C LEU A 103 6.33 -3.31 -8.04
N TYR A 104 5.72 -2.66 -7.07
CA TYR A 104 6.37 -1.75 -6.15
C TYR A 104 5.99 -2.07 -4.72
N SER A 105 6.93 -1.90 -3.81
CA SER A 105 6.64 -1.81 -2.38
C SER A 105 6.83 -0.37 -1.93
N SER A 106 5.89 0.16 -1.16
CA SER A 106 5.97 1.52 -0.61
C SER A 106 5.61 1.55 0.87
N THR A 107 6.06 2.59 1.55
CA THR A 107 5.88 2.76 2.98
C THR A 107 5.78 4.23 3.36
N ALA A 108 5.02 4.51 4.42
CA ALA A 108 5.14 5.75 5.17
C ALA A 108 5.82 5.45 6.50
N LEU A 109 6.86 6.21 6.79
CA LEU A 109 7.67 6.11 8.00
C LEU A 109 7.38 7.31 8.90
N GLU A 110 7.34 7.10 10.18
CA GLU A 110 7.31 8.19 11.16
C GLU A 110 8.62 8.97 11.10
N LYS A 111 8.53 10.28 10.88
CA LYS A 111 9.69 11.16 10.83
C LYS A 111 10.34 11.23 12.22
N GLY A 112 11.64 11.14 12.25
CA GLY A 112 12.44 11.12 13.48
C GLY A 112 12.75 9.72 14.01
N THR A 113 11.80 8.78 14.01
CA THR A 113 12.05 7.41 14.47
C THR A 113 12.34 6.43 13.34
N GLY A 114 11.88 6.73 12.11
CA GLY A 114 11.96 5.82 10.96
C GLY A 114 11.09 4.55 11.10
N LYS A 115 10.21 4.50 12.11
CA LYS A 115 9.29 3.37 12.30
C LYS A 115 8.18 3.38 11.25
N ILE A 116 7.75 2.19 10.88
CA ILE A 116 6.80 1.97 9.77
C ILE A 116 5.36 2.25 10.25
N LYS A 117 4.64 3.12 9.55
CA LYS A 117 3.21 3.39 9.75
C LYS A 117 2.30 2.60 8.81
N THR A 118 2.80 2.28 7.63
CA THR A 118 2.09 1.44 6.64
C THR A 118 3.10 0.77 5.72
N MET A 119 2.81 -0.45 5.32
CA MET A 119 3.54 -1.17 4.27
C MET A 119 2.58 -1.55 3.17
N GLN A 120 3.01 -1.40 1.93
CA GLN A 120 2.14 -1.58 0.79
C GLN A 120 2.86 -2.29 -0.36
N ILE A 121 2.11 -3.13 -1.08
CA ILE A 121 2.49 -3.70 -2.37
C ILE A 121 1.48 -3.20 -3.41
N THR A 122 1.98 -2.64 -4.51
CA THR A 122 1.17 -2.14 -5.63
C THR A 122 1.64 -2.76 -6.94
N TRP A 123 0.69 -3.34 -7.66
CA TRP A 123 0.87 -3.81 -9.03
C TRP A 123 0.18 -2.87 -10.00
N LEU A 124 0.91 -2.42 -11.02
CA LEU A 124 0.44 -1.51 -12.08
C LEU A 124 0.54 -2.22 -13.43
N PRO A 125 -0.56 -2.77 -13.98
CA PRO A 125 -0.55 -3.43 -15.27
C PRO A 125 -0.28 -2.46 -16.41
N LYS A 126 0.27 -2.95 -17.52
CA LYS A 126 0.41 -2.18 -18.77
C LYS A 126 -0.57 -2.70 -19.81
N PRO A 127 -1.20 -1.81 -20.61
CA PRO A 127 -2.28 -2.17 -21.54
C PRO A 127 -1.93 -3.26 -22.59
N LYS A 128 -0.66 -3.48 -22.87
CA LYS A 128 -0.18 -4.44 -23.90
C LYS A 128 0.54 -5.65 -23.30
N ASP A 129 0.28 -5.97 -22.04
CA ASP A 129 0.94 -7.10 -21.40
C ASP A 129 0.26 -8.43 -21.76
N THR A 130 1.01 -9.33 -22.34
CA THR A 130 0.52 -10.66 -22.77
C THR A 130 0.33 -11.62 -21.61
N ASP A 131 0.95 -11.38 -20.45
CA ASP A 131 0.85 -12.23 -19.25
C ASP A 131 0.37 -11.45 -18.01
N GLN A 132 -0.76 -10.81 -18.11
CA GLN A 132 -1.36 -10.09 -16.97
C GLN A 132 -1.72 -11.03 -15.81
N SER A 133 -2.18 -12.23 -16.12
CA SER A 133 -2.59 -13.22 -15.11
C SER A 133 -1.42 -13.70 -14.26
N GLY A 134 -0.30 -14.09 -14.88
CA GLY A 134 0.90 -14.51 -14.17
C GLY A 134 1.51 -13.40 -13.32
N ARG A 135 1.53 -12.17 -13.84
CA ARG A 135 2.01 -11.00 -13.10
C ARG A 135 1.13 -10.62 -11.91
N ARG A 136 -0.20 -10.71 -12.09
CA ARG A 136 -1.15 -10.55 -10.99
C ARG A 136 -0.93 -11.61 -9.90
N LYS A 137 -0.75 -12.87 -10.29
CA LYS A 137 -0.43 -13.97 -9.36
C LYS A 137 0.87 -13.71 -8.61
N GLN A 138 1.91 -13.22 -9.30
CA GLN A 138 3.16 -12.80 -8.66
C GLN A 138 2.93 -11.70 -7.62
N ALA A 139 2.15 -10.66 -7.96
CA ALA A 139 1.81 -9.58 -7.04
C ALA A 139 1.10 -10.11 -5.78
N ILE A 140 0.12 -11.01 -5.94
CA ILE A 140 -0.58 -11.68 -4.84
C ILE A 140 0.41 -12.47 -3.97
N GLY A 141 1.40 -13.12 -4.56
CA GLY A 141 2.49 -13.79 -3.84
C GLY A 141 3.29 -12.85 -2.94
N TYR A 142 3.66 -11.67 -3.43
CA TYR A 142 4.32 -10.63 -2.64
C TYR A 142 3.43 -10.08 -1.52
N MET A 143 2.13 -9.89 -1.78
CA MET A 143 1.17 -9.46 -0.76
C MET A 143 1.01 -10.50 0.35
N ALA A 144 0.94 -11.79 0.01
CA ALA A 144 0.90 -12.88 0.97
C ALA A 144 2.19 -12.98 1.80
N ALA A 145 3.35 -12.78 1.18
CA ALA A 145 4.63 -12.72 1.88
C ALA A 145 4.70 -11.52 2.85
N LEU A 146 4.13 -10.36 2.45
CA LEU A 146 4.01 -9.21 3.34
C LEU A 146 3.16 -9.53 4.57
N VAL A 147 2.02 -10.20 4.41
CA VAL A 147 1.17 -10.65 5.54
C VAL A 147 1.96 -11.53 6.49
N ARG A 148 2.69 -12.55 5.98
CA ARG A 148 3.49 -13.44 6.82
C ARG A 148 4.59 -12.73 7.60
N THR A 149 5.13 -11.63 7.08
CA THR A 149 6.15 -10.86 7.80
C THR A 149 5.60 -10.26 9.10
N PHE A 150 4.32 -9.89 9.12
CA PHE A 150 3.64 -9.37 10.31
C PHE A 150 2.84 -10.44 11.09
N MET A 151 2.52 -11.56 10.44
CA MET A 151 1.84 -12.72 11.05
C MET A 151 2.61 -14.01 10.75
N PRO A 152 3.75 -14.24 11.40
CA PRO A 152 4.66 -15.35 11.08
C PRO A 152 4.07 -16.74 11.38
N SER A 153 2.96 -16.81 12.09
CA SER A 153 2.23 -18.06 12.34
C SER A 153 1.46 -18.58 11.10
N LEU A 154 1.24 -17.74 10.10
CA LEU A 154 0.53 -18.16 8.89
C LEU A 154 1.45 -18.93 7.93
N THR A 155 0.93 -20.04 7.41
CA THR A 155 1.58 -20.75 6.29
C THR A 155 1.48 -19.94 4.98
N THR A 156 2.21 -20.36 3.97
CA THR A 156 2.13 -19.76 2.63
C THR A 156 0.71 -19.86 2.07
N GLU A 157 0.08 -21.03 2.19
CA GLU A 157 -1.28 -21.27 1.70
C GLU A 157 -2.32 -20.42 2.43
N GLN A 158 -2.23 -20.36 3.76
CA GLN A 158 -3.14 -19.55 4.58
C GLN A 158 -3.02 -18.06 4.23
N SER A 159 -1.82 -17.55 4.00
CA SER A 159 -1.59 -16.17 3.63
C SER A 159 -2.09 -15.84 2.21
N LEU A 160 -1.92 -16.75 1.25
CA LEU A 160 -2.48 -16.61 -0.09
C LEU A 160 -4.01 -16.59 -0.03
N LYS A 161 -4.63 -17.55 0.64
CA LYS A 161 -6.08 -17.60 0.82
C LYS A 161 -6.63 -16.35 1.50
N LYS A 162 -5.89 -15.80 2.48
CA LYS A 162 -6.25 -14.53 3.13
C LYS A 162 -6.28 -13.38 2.11
N ILE A 163 -5.27 -13.22 1.29
CA ILE A 163 -5.23 -12.17 0.26
C ILE A 163 -6.38 -12.36 -0.74
N GLU A 164 -6.60 -13.56 -1.25
CA GLU A 164 -7.70 -13.87 -2.17
C GLU A 164 -9.07 -13.52 -1.56
N THR A 165 -9.28 -13.87 -0.30
CA THR A 165 -10.51 -13.53 0.43
C THR A 165 -10.71 -12.02 0.57
N LEU A 166 -9.65 -11.26 0.89
CA LEU A 166 -9.70 -9.81 0.99
C LEU A 166 -10.00 -9.16 -0.36
N LEU A 167 -9.40 -9.66 -1.44
CA LEU A 167 -9.65 -9.19 -2.81
C LEU A 167 -11.08 -9.45 -3.25
N GLU A 168 -11.61 -10.65 -2.98
CA GLU A 168 -13.00 -10.96 -3.32
C GLU A 168 -13.99 -10.06 -2.56
N LYS A 169 -13.75 -9.83 -1.27
CA LYS A 169 -14.56 -8.88 -0.47
C LYS A 169 -14.45 -7.43 -0.96
N GLY A 170 -13.30 -7.06 -1.50
CA GLY A 170 -13.03 -5.72 -2.05
C GLY A 170 -13.54 -5.50 -3.47
N LYS A 171 -14.00 -6.55 -4.14
CA LYS A 171 -14.41 -6.50 -5.53
C LYS A 171 -15.53 -5.50 -5.77
N GLY A 172 -15.35 -4.63 -6.76
CA GLY A 172 -16.33 -3.59 -7.09
C GLY A 172 -16.36 -2.40 -6.10
N GLN A 173 -15.57 -2.43 -5.05
CA GLN A 173 -15.42 -1.31 -4.11
C GLN A 173 -14.21 -0.45 -4.47
N ARG A 174 -14.26 0.84 -4.11
CA ARG A 174 -13.11 1.73 -4.26
C ARG A 174 -11.91 1.23 -3.45
N PHE A 175 -12.17 0.75 -2.24
CA PHE A 175 -11.25 0.01 -1.37
C PHE A 175 -12.06 -0.76 -0.34
N TYR A 176 -11.48 -1.84 0.17
CA TYR A 176 -12.02 -2.61 1.28
C TYR A 176 -10.99 -2.67 2.41
N GLN A 177 -11.45 -2.58 3.63
CA GLN A 177 -10.59 -2.70 4.80
C GLN A 177 -11.13 -3.72 5.79
N GLN A 178 -10.22 -4.45 6.42
CA GLN A 178 -10.54 -5.42 7.46
C GLN A 178 -9.51 -5.34 8.58
N THR A 179 -9.99 -5.31 9.81
CA THR A 179 -9.16 -5.34 11.01
C THR A 179 -9.08 -6.75 11.55
N GLU A 180 -7.89 -7.18 11.99
CA GLU A 180 -7.66 -8.47 12.63
C GLU A 180 -6.52 -8.33 13.65
N GLY A 181 -6.83 -8.53 14.94
CA GLY A 181 -5.89 -8.24 16.01
C GLY A 181 -5.40 -6.78 15.95
N ALA A 182 -4.12 -6.58 16.04
CA ALA A 182 -3.47 -5.27 15.98
C ALA A 182 -3.17 -4.79 14.54
N LEU A 183 -3.72 -5.44 13.53
CA LEU A 183 -3.48 -5.13 12.12
C LEU A 183 -4.76 -4.69 11.41
N ARG A 184 -4.62 -3.75 10.50
CA ARG A 184 -5.60 -3.41 9.49
C ARG A 184 -5.04 -3.72 8.13
N TYR A 185 -5.82 -4.44 7.33
CA TYR A 185 -5.56 -4.71 5.93
C TYR A 185 -6.43 -3.79 5.07
N VAL A 186 -5.84 -3.24 4.02
CA VAL A 186 -6.55 -2.43 3.03
C VAL A 186 -6.26 -2.98 1.65
N VAL A 187 -7.29 -3.26 0.87
CA VAL A 187 -7.17 -3.70 -0.52
C VAL A 187 -7.92 -2.75 -1.44
N ALA A 188 -7.36 -2.51 -2.61
CA ALA A 188 -8.01 -1.81 -3.70
C ALA A 188 -7.70 -2.57 -5.00
N ASP A 189 -8.73 -3.20 -5.56
CA ASP A 189 -8.64 -3.93 -6.83
C ASP A 189 -9.39 -3.18 -7.92
N HIS A 190 -8.65 -2.52 -8.78
CA HIS A 190 -9.18 -1.76 -9.90
C HIS A 190 -9.06 -2.53 -11.24
N GLY A 191 -8.90 -3.85 -11.17
CA GLY A 191 -8.77 -4.72 -12.35
C GLY A 191 -7.58 -4.33 -13.21
N GLU A 192 -7.86 -3.92 -14.45
CA GLU A 192 -6.83 -3.51 -15.42
C GLU A 192 -6.09 -2.22 -15.04
N LYS A 193 -6.57 -1.44 -14.07
CA LYS A 193 -5.90 -0.23 -13.59
C LYS A 193 -4.92 -0.48 -12.46
N GLY A 194 -4.96 -1.66 -11.86
CA GLY A 194 -3.99 -2.05 -10.84
C GLY A 194 -4.60 -2.66 -9.58
N LEU A 195 -3.72 -3.17 -8.75
CA LEU A 195 -4.02 -3.85 -7.51
C LEU A 195 -3.11 -3.31 -6.41
N THR A 196 -3.69 -2.96 -5.28
CA THR A 196 -2.97 -2.48 -4.11
C THR A 196 -3.40 -3.23 -2.88
N PHE A 197 -2.44 -3.61 -2.07
CA PHE A 197 -2.62 -4.17 -0.73
C PHE A 197 -1.75 -3.42 0.26
N ALA A 198 -2.33 -3.03 1.40
CA ALA A 198 -1.59 -2.40 2.49
C ALA A 198 -1.87 -3.08 3.82
N VAL A 199 -0.88 -3.03 4.70
CA VAL A 199 -0.98 -3.43 6.11
C VAL A 199 -0.55 -2.29 7.00
N GLU A 200 -1.34 -2.03 8.04
CA GLU A 200 -1.16 -0.93 8.98
C GLU A 200 -1.33 -1.45 10.42
N PRO A 201 -0.56 -0.95 11.39
CA PRO A 201 -0.82 -1.23 12.79
C PRO A 201 -2.03 -0.41 13.27
N ILE A 202 -2.77 -0.95 14.22
CA ILE A 202 -3.83 -0.21 14.92
C ILE A 202 -3.60 -0.22 16.42
N LYS A 203 -4.11 0.79 17.10
CA LYS A 203 -4.23 0.74 18.57
C LYS A 203 -5.39 -0.17 18.92
N LEU A 204 -5.12 -1.18 19.74
CA LEU A 204 -6.20 -1.93 20.37
C LEU A 204 -6.80 -1.05 21.47
N ALA A 205 -8.11 -0.79 21.38
CA ALA A 205 -8.81 -0.25 22.53
C ALA A 205 -8.81 -1.34 23.61
N LEU A 206 -8.15 -1.08 24.74
CA LEU A 206 -8.36 -1.88 25.92
C LEU A 206 -9.77 -1.53 26.39
N SER A 207 -10.68 -2.49 26.38
CA SER A 207 -11.95 -2.32 27.07
C SER A 207 -11.62 -2.17 28.54
N ASP A 208 -11.91 -1.02 29.11
CA ASP A 208 -11.93 -0.85 30.55
C ASP A 208 -12.97 -1.85 31.10
N SER A 209 -12.46 -2.92 31.75
CA SER A 209 -13.23 -3.94 32.44
C SER A 209 -13.60 -3.51 33.83
#